data_9a06045bf8f593b1370730f56d37e19d
#
_entry.id   9a06045bf8f593b1370730f56d37e19d
#
_cell.length_a   1.000
_cell.length_b   1.000
_cell.length_c   1.000
_cell.angle_alpha   90.00
_cell.angle_beta   90.00
_cell.angle_gamma   90.00
#
_symmetry.space_group_name_H-M   'P 1'
#
loop_
_entity.id
_entity.type
_entity.pdbx_description
1 polymer ?
#
loop_
_entity_poly.entity_id
_entity_poly.type
_entity_poly.pdbx_seq_one_letter_code
_entity_poly.pdbx_strand_id
1 'polypeptide(L)'
;LVTIGTGDKQVRIGEENVLFRHDEKFYHPTGVAVTIADNLDDSAFKERLEKINNLKFTRVGTDIEIDLIALQDKSGDASKFSEKAKEVCNSTHLSIILESKSVDTMKAVLESCADKRPLIHGANSENWEPMAQLAKEKGCPLTVSAPSLEELADLTEKIKGVGVEE
;
A
#
# COMPACT_ATOMS: atom_id res chain seq x y z
N LEU A 1 -4.01 -14.19 -4.11
CA LEU A 1 -4.85 -12.99 -3.99
C LEU A 1 -4.37 -12.14 -2.83
N VAL A 2 -4.01 -10.90 -3.09
CA VAL A 2 -3.59 -9.93 -2.07
C VAL A 2 -4.75 -8.98 -1.78
N THR A 3 -5.05 -8.75 -0.49
CA THR A 3 -6.11 -7.83 -0.07
C THR A 3 -5.53 -6.66 0.71
N ILE A 4 -5.74 -5.44 0.23
CA ILE A 4 -5.31 -4.21 0.86
C ILE A 4 -6.52 -3.51 1.46
N GLY A 5 -6.39 -3.01 2.67
CA GLY A 5 -7.49 -2.34 3.36
C GLY A 5 -8.47 -3.29 4.03
N THR A 6 -9.52 -2.72 4.59
CA THR A 6 -10.59 -3.42 5.32
C THR A 6 -11.97 -2.92 4.90
N GLY A 7 -13.02 -3.74 5.12
CA GLY A 7 -14.41 -3.36 4.85
C GLY A 7 -14.73 -3.21 3.35
N ASP A 8 -15.65 -2.30 3.04
CA ASP A 8 -16.22 -2.17 1.69
C ASP A 8 -15.27 -1.54 0.66
N LYS A 9 -14.21 -0.88 1.10
CA LYS A 9 -13.20 -0.22 0.26
C LYS A 9 -11.88 -0.99 0.15
N GLN A 10 -11.90 -2.28 0.51
CA GLN A 10 -10.72 -3.14 0.30
C GLN A 10 -10.44 -3.32 -1.20
N VAL A 11 -9.17 -3.33 -1.54
CA VAL A 11 -8.69 -3.57 -2.92
C VAL A 11 -8.10 -4.97 -2.99
N ARG A 12 -8.55 -5.77 -3.96
CA ARG A 12 -8.06 -7.13 -4.20
C ARG A 12 -7.20 -7.15 -5.44
N ILE A 13 -6.04 -7.79 -5.37
CA ILE A 13 -5.05 -7.84 -6.45
C ILE A 13 -4.54 -9.27 -6.62
N GLY A 14 -4.43 -9.71 -7.88
CA GLY A 14 -3.90 -11.02 -8.23
C GLY A 14 -4.95 -12.07 -8.57
N GLU A 15 -4.49 -13.29 -8.80
CA GLU A 15 -5.31 -14.44 -9.26
C GLU A 15 -6.02 -14.22 -10.61
N GLU A 16 -5.49 -13.34 -11.44
CA GLU A 16 -6.00 -13.05 -12.77
C GLU A 16 -5.50 -14.11 -13.78
N ASN A 17 -6.09 -15.31 -13.73
CA ASN A 17 -5.77 -16.39 -14.66
C ASN A 17 -6.65 -16.30 -15.89
N VAL A 18 -6.08 -15.86 -17.01
CA VAL A 18 -6.72 -15.90 -18.32
C VAL A 18 -6.31 -17.18 -19.03
N LEU A 19 -7.23 -18.16 -19.11
CA LEU A 19 -6.98 -19.44 -19.78
C LEU A 19 -7.13 -19.34 -21.30
N PHE A 20 -8.01 -18.46 -21.76
CA PHE A 20 -8.28 -18.28 -23.19
C PHE A 20 -8.28 -16.80 -23.56
N ARG A 21 -7.77 -16.49 -24.74
CA ARG A 21 -7.62 -15.13 -25.24
C ARG A 21 -8.95 -14.35 -25.36
N HIS A 22 -10.07 -15.05 -25.52
CA HIS A 22 -11.40 -14.44 -25.58
C HIS A 22 -12.06 -14.28 -24.20
N ASP A 23 -11.48 -14.85 -23.16
CA ASP A 23 -11.91 -14.70 -21.76
C ASP A 23 -11.14 -13.59 -21.03
N GLU A 24 -10.49 -12.69 -21.77
CA GLU A 24 -9.67 -11.59 -21.23
C GLU A 24 -10.52 -10.64 -20.35
N LYS A 25 -10.83 -11.11 -19.15
CA LYS A 25 -11.49 -10.31 -18.13
C LYS A 25 -10.62 -10.26 -16.89
N PHE A 26 -10.36 -9.08 -16.42
CA PHE A 26 -9.89 -8.91 -15.06
C PHE A 26 -11.07 -9.12 -14.12
N TYR A 27 -10.98 -10.11 -13.24
CA TYR A 27 -12.01 -10.36 -12.22
C TYR A 27 -12.00 -9.29 -11.13
N HIS A 28 -10.82 -8.70 -10.91
CA HIS A 28 -10.64 -7.59 -10.00
C HIS A 28 -10.21 -6.34 -10.78
N PRO A 29 -10.91 -5.22 -10.66
CA PRO A 29 -10.49 -3.97 -11.28
C PRO A 29 -9.08 -3.56 -10.85
N THR A 30 -8.33 -2.95 -11.75
CA THR A 30 -7.03 -2.37 -11.42
C THR A 30 -7.21 -1.27 -10.38
N GLY A 31 -6.57 -1.41 -9.22
CA GLY A 31 -6.57 -0.37 -8.19
C GLY A 31 -5.74 0.84 -8.61
N VAL A 32 -6.31 2.04 -8.47
CA VAL A 32 -5.63 3.31 -8.77
C VAL A 32 -5.23 3.99 -7.46
N ALA A 33 -3.92 4.20 -7.28
CA ALA A 33 -3.37 4.89 -6.12
C ALA A 33 -2.89 6.30 -6.46
N VAL A 34 -3.16 7.26 -5.59
CA VAL A 34 -2.61 8.62 -5.68
C VAL A 34 -1.63 8.86 -4.55
N THR A 35 -0.45 9.40 -4.88
CA THR A 35 0.62 9.63 -3.92
C THR A 35 0.46 10.95 -3.17
N ILE A 36 0.84 10.92 -1.89
CA ILE A 36 1.02 12.10 -1.05
C ILE A 36 2.32 11.95 -0.26
N ALA A 37 3.13 13.00 -0.21
CA ALA A 37 4.42 12.98 0.48
C ALA A 37 4.30 13.59 1.88
N ASP A 38 4.98 13.00 2.85
CA ASP A 38 4.98 13.43 4.25
C ASP A 38 5.75 14.74 4.50
N ASN A 39 6.62 15.15 3.56
CA ASN A 39 7.43 16.35 3.67
C ASN A 39 6.70 17.66 3.32
N LEU A 40 5.44 17.58 2.88
CA LEU A 40 4.59 18.75 2.71
C LEU A 40 4.36 19.46 4.05
N ASP A 41 4.14 20.79 4.01
CA ASP A 41 3.65 21.51 5.17
C ASP A 41 2.19 21.10 5.50
N ASP A 42 1.74 21.36 6.71
CA ASP A 42 0.45 20.88 7.21
C ASP A 42 -0.74 21.38 6.38
N SER A 43 -0.67 22.62 5.90
CA SER A 43 -1.75 23.19 5.09
C SER A 43 -1.82 22.53 3.73
N ALA A 44 -0.68 22.40 3.04
CA ALA A 44 -0.59 21.76 1.74
C ALA A 44 -0.94 20.25 1.81
N PHE A 45 -0.55 19.59 2.90
CA PHE A 45 -0.88 18.19 3.12
C PHE A 45 -2.40 18.00 3.26
N LYS A 46 -3.05 18.79 4.10
CA LYS A 46 -4.51 18.74 4.30
C LYS A 46 -5.29 19.04 3.02
N GLU A 47 -4.89 20.11 2.32
CA GLU A 47 -5.53 20.48 1.04
C GLU A 47 -5.38 19.36 0.00
N ARG A 48 -4.21 18.74 -0.08
CA ARG A 48 -3.99 17.62 -1.00
C ARG A 48 -4.79 16.39 -0.60
N LEU A 49 -4.82 16.04 0.69
CA LEU A 49 -5.60 14.91 1.20
C LEU A 49 -7.10 15.09 0.94
N GLU A 50 -7.62 16.30 1.13
CA GLU A 50 -9.01 16.64 0.80
C GLU A 50 -9.29 16.50 -0.69
N LYS A 51 -8.41 17.01 -1.55
CA LYS A 51 -8.53 16.83 -3.01
C LYS A 51 -8.54 15.37 -3.41
N ILE A 52 -7.68 14.53 -2.81
CA ILE A 52 -7.61 13.09 -3.07
C ILE A 52 -8.93 12.42 -2.65
N ASN A 53 -9.44 12.70 -1.46
CA ASN A 53 -10.68 12.11 -0.96
C ASN A 53 -11.91 12.48 -1.81
N ASN A 54 -11.88 13.63 -2.49
CA ASN A 54 -12.95 14.12 -3.36
C ASN A 54 -12.73 13.82 -4.85
N LEU A 55 -11.68 13.06 -5.20
CA LEU A 55 -11.35 12.76 -6.59
C LEU A 55 -12.30 11.70 -7.16
N LYS A 56 -13.45 12.20 -7.61
CA LYS A 56 -14.50 11.41 -8.22
C LYS A 56 -15.08 12.15 -9.42
N PHE A 57 -15.32 11.44 -10.52
CA PHE A 57 -16.01 11.98 -11.69
C PHE A 57 -16.81 10.90 -12.41
N THR A 58 -17.85 11.31 -13.12
CA THR A 58 -18.68 10.40 -13.91
C THR A 58 -18.28 10.47 -15.37
N ARG A 59 -18.03 9.33 -16.00
CA ARG A 59 -17.75 9.21 -17.44
C ARG A 59 -18.64 8.15 -18.05
N VAL A 60 -19.41 8.54 -19.07
CA VAL A 60 -20.31 7.65 -19.82
C VAL A 60 -21.23 6.83 -18.86
N GLY A 61 -21.75 7.49 -17.83
CA GLY A 61 -22.66 6.86 -16.85
C GLY A 61 -21.96 5.98 -15.81
N THR A 62 -20.62 5.90 -15.82
CA THR A 62 -19.83 5.16 -14.82
C THR A 62 -19.11 6.14 -13.91
N ASP A 63 -19.29 5.98 -12.61
CA ASP A 63 -18.54 6.72 -11.61
C ASP A 63 -17.12 6.15 -11.54
N ILE A 64 -16.14 7.03 -11.69
CA ILE A 64 -14.70 6.73 -11.58
C ILE A 64 -14.18 7.45 -10.36
N GLU A 65 -13.59 6.69 -9.45
CA GLU A 65 -12.94 7.17 -8.23
C GLU A 65 -11.59 6.47 -8.06
N ILE A 66 -10.76 6.98 -7.19
CA ILE A 66 -9.50 6.33 -6.81
C ILE A 66 -9.75 5.30 -5.69
N ASP A 67 -8.87 4.32 -5.59
CA ASP A 67 -9.02 3.19 -4.67
C ASP A 67 -8.09 3.32 -3.47
N LEU A 68 -6.90 3.92 -3.68
CA LEU A 68 -5.83 3.93 -2.69
C LEU A 68 -5.16 5.29 -2.57
N ILE A 69 -4.65 5.55 -1.37
CA ILE A 69 -3.67 6.62 -1.08
C ILE A 69 -2.32 5.98 -0.80
N ALA A 70 -1.26 6.43 -1.48
CA ALA A 70 0.10 6.03 -1.20
C ALA A 70 0.83 7.16 -0.45
N LEU A 71 1.06 6.98 0.84
CA LEU A 71 1.84 7.90 1.66
C LEU A 71 3.32 7.59 1.52
N GLN A 72 4.10 8.56 1.04
CA GLN A 72 5.52 8.43 0.76
C GLN A 72 6.38 9.07 1.86
N ASP A 73 7.32 8.31 2.40
CA ASP A 73 8.37 8.80 3.29
C ASP A 73 9.43 9.55 2.46
N LYS A 74 9.28 10.86 2.40
CA LYS A 74 10.23 11.79 1.75
C LYS A 74 11.00 12.63 2.76
N SER A 75 10.51 12.72 4.00
CA SER A 75 11.19 13.47 5.06
C SER A 75 12.35 12.67 5.68
N GLY A 76 12.28 11.34 5.68
CA GLY A 76 13.20 10.49 6.41
C GLY A 76 13.02 10.56 7.94
N ASP A 77 11.95 11.20 8.41
CA ASP A 77 11.63 11.37 9.82
C ASP A 77 10.46 10.45 10.21
N ALA A 78 10.76 9.41 10.99
CA ALA A 78 9.78 8.41 11.41
C ALA A 78 8.62 9.01 12.21
N SER A 79 8.86 10.05 13.01
CA SER A 79 7.82 10.71 13.81
C SER A 79 6.87 11.47 12.91
N LYS A 80 7.41 12.24 11.97
CA LYS A 80 6.63 13.00 11.00
C LYS A 80 5.82 12.09 10.08
N PHE A 81 6.43 11.03 9.57
CA PHE A 81 5.74 10.04 8.75
C PHE A 81 4.60 9.37 9.51
N SER A 82 4.83 9.02 10.78
CA SER A 82 3.83 8.41 11.66
C SER A 82 2.64 9.34 11.94
N GLU A 83 2.91 10.63 12.15
CA GLU A 83 1.89 11.66 12.34
C GLU A 83 1.03 11.82 11.09
N LYS A 84 1.66 11.94 9.91
CA LYS A 84 0.96 12.03 8.63
C LYS A 84 0.16 10.76 8.29
N ALA A 85 0.69 9.59 8.61
CA ALA A 85 -0.03 8.34 8.45
C ALA A 85 -1.29 8.28 9.31
N LYS A 86 -1.23 8.72 10.58
CA LYS A 86 -2.41 8.82 11.44
C LYS A 86 -3.45 9.79 10.88
N GLU A 87 -3.01 10.93 10.34
CA GLU A 87 -3.90 11.90 9.70
C GLU A 87 -4.62 11.27 8.50
N VAL A 88 -3.89 10.54 7.63
CA VAL A 88 -4.47 9.80 6.50
C VAL A 88 -5.46 8.75 7.01
N CYS A 89 -5.05 7.88 7.95
CA CYS A 89 -5.89 6.78 8.49
C CYS A 89 -7.22 7.27 9.07
N ASN A 90 -7.23 8.48 9.64
CA ASN A 90 -8.43 9.06 10.28
C ASN A 90 -9.29 9.88 9.31
N SER A 91 -8.72 10.32 8.19
CA SER A 91 -9.38 11.27 7.28
C SER A 91 -9.77 10.69 5.93
N THR A 92 -9.41 9.42 5.65
CA THR A 92 -9.77 8.76 4.39
C THR A 92 -10.58 7.49 4.61
N HIS A 93 -11.42 7.18 3.62
CA HIS A 93 -12.09 5.89 3.48
C HIS A 93 -11.39 4.97 2.48
N LEU A 94 -10.32 5.46 1.81
CA LEU A 94 -9.57 4.72 0.81
C LEU A 94 -8.62 3.73 1.48
N SER A 95 -8.23 2.69 0.75
CA SER A 95 -7.16 1.79 1.18
C SER A 95 -5.80 2.51 1.14
N ILE A 96 -4.86 2.08 1.98
CA ILE A 96 -3.62 2.82 2.22
C ILE A 96 -2.42 1.99 1.81
N ILE A 97 -1.47 2.64 1.14
CA ILE A 97 -0.11 2.14 0.90
C ILE A 97 0.85 2.99 1.73
N LEU A 98 1.69 2.34 2.52
CA LEU A 98 2.77 2.98 3.28
C LEU A 98 4.08 2.72 2.55
N GLU A 99 4.70 3.76 2.01
CA GLU A 99 5.94 3.67 1.23
C GLU A 99 7.13 4.21 2.03
N SER A 100 7.91 3.31 2.61
CA SER A 100 9.20 3.63 3.27
C SER A 100 10.16 2.44 3.17
N LYS A 101 11.45 2.72 3.00
CA LYS A 101 12.52 1.71 3.07
C LYS A 101 13.03 1.51 4.50
N SER A 102 12.68 2.40 5.42
CA SER A 102 13.09 2.33 6.82
C SER A 102 12.18 1.38 7.60
N VAL A 103 12.78 0.34 8.16
CA VAL A 103 12.08 -0.62 9.03
C VAL A 103 11.54 0.06 10.30
N ASP A 104 12.33 0.95 10.89
CA ASP A 104 11.94 1.67 12.10
C ASP A 104 10.75 2.60 11.86
N THR A 105 10.77 3.33 10.73
CA THR A 105 9.64 4.15 10.29
C THR A 105 8.38 3.31 10.09
N MET A 106 8.51 2.18 9.40
CA MET A 106 7.39 1.29 9.14
C MET A 106 6.82 0.68 10.42
N LYS A 107 7.71 0.27 11.34
CA LYS A 107 7.30 -0.23 12.66
C LYS A 107 6.52 0.82 13.45
N ALA A 108 7.03 2.05 13.52
CA ALA A 108 6.39 3.13 14.25
C ALA A 108 4.97 3.45 13.70
N VAL A 109 4.82 3.47 12.38
CA VAL A 109 3.53 3.72 11.73
C VAL A 109 2.52 2.60 11.99
N LEU A 110 2.94 1.35 11.87
CA LEU A 110 2.05 0.20 12.04
C LEU A 110 1.54 0.00 13.47
N GLU A 111 2.17 0.61 14.47
CA GLU A 111 1.60 0.65 15.83
C GLU A 111 0.23 1.35 15.88
N SER A 112 -0.05 2.24 14.95
CA SER A 112 -1.28 3.04 14.94
C SER A 112 -2.18 2.84 13.71
N CYS A 113 -1.71 2.17 12.66
CA CYS A 113 -2.43 2.05 11.40
C CYS A 113 -2.62 0.60 10.93
N ALA A 114 -2.12 -0.40 11.67
CA ALA A 114 -2.22 -1.80 11.26
C ALA A 114 -3.66 -2.30 11.15
N ASP A 115 -4.58 -1.77 11.95
CA ASP A 115 -6.01 -2.07 11.92
C ASP A 115 -6.68 -1.74 10.57
N LYS A 116 -6.10 -0.83 9.81
CA LYS A 116 -6.52 -0.49 8.44
C LYS A 116 -5.98 -1.44 7.38
N ARG A 117 -5.12 -2.38 7.77
CA ARG A 117 -4.46 -3.34 6.88
C ARG A 117 -3.82 -2.68 5.66
N PRO A 118 -2.91 -1.71 5.86
CA PRO A 118 -2.24 -1.03 4.76
C PRO A 118 -1.27 -1.97 4.04
N LEU A 119 -1.02 -1.69 2.75
CA LEU A 119 0.06 -2.33 2.01
C LEU A 119 1.40 -1.73 2.45
N ILE A 120 2.30 -2.58 2.92
CA ILE A 120 3.69 -2.21 3.21
C ILE A 120 4.48 -2.21 1.91
N HIS A 121 5.03 -1.06 1.51
CA HIS A 121 5.82 -0.90 0.30
C HIS A 121 7.21 -0.36 0.61
N GLY A 122 8.25 -1.05 0.12
CA GLY A 122 9.65 -0.64 0.29
C GLY A 122 10.61 -1.75 0.71
N ALA A 123 10.13 -3.00 0.80
CA ALA A 123 11.01 -4.14 1.02
C ALA A 123 11.90 -4.40 -0.21
N ASN A 124 13.16 -4.72 0.04
CA ASN A 124 14.17 -5.03 -0.97
C ASN A 124 15.22 -6.01 -0.39
N SER A 125 16.29 -6.29 -1.12
CA SER A 125 17.35 -7.22 -0.70
C SER A 125 18.03 -6.86 0.62
N GLU A 126 18.00 -5.60 1.05
CA GLU A 126 18.68 -5.11 2.25
C GLU A 126 17.83 -5.21 3.52
N ASN A 127 16.50 -5.11 3.39
CA ASN A 127 15.56 -4.99 4.51
C ASN A 127 14.41 -6.00 4.49
N TRP A 128 14.41 -6.97 3.57
CA TRP A 128 13.29 -7.90 3.36
C TRP A 128 12.90 -8.69 4.61
N GLU A 129 13.88 -9.17 5.39
CA GLU A 129 13.62 -10.04 6.54
C GLU A 129 12.85 -9.30 7.66
N PRO A 130 13.34 -8.17 8.19
CA PRO A 130 12.59 -7.42 9.20
C PRO A 130 11.26 -6.85 8.66
N MET A 131 11.17 -6.50 7.38
CA MET A 131 9.90 -6.07 6.77
C MET A 131 8.90 -7.23 6.69
N ALA A 132 9.35 -8.43 6.31
CA ALA A 132 8.50 -9.63 6.27
C ALA A 132 8.01 -10.04 7.66
N GLN A 133 8.88 -9.99 8.67
CA GLN A 133 8.49 -10.27 10.06
C GLN A 133 7.43 -9.28 10.54
N LEU A 134 7.62 -8.01 10.25
CA LEU A 134 6.67 -6.94 10.60
C LEU A 134 5.33 -7.12 9.89
N ALA A 135 5.34 -7.41 8.59
CA ALA A 135 4.14 -7.68 7.80
C ALA A 135 3.34 -8.86 8.37
N LYS A 136 4.04 -9.96 8.69
CA LYS A 136 3.43 -11.14 9.32
C LYS A 136 2.84 -10.82 10.70
N GLU A 137 3.60 -10.13 11.55
CA GLU A 137 3.14 -9.76 12.92
C GLU A 137 1.88 -8.90 12.89
N LYS A 138 1.83 -7.94 11.95
CA LYS A 138 0.71 -6.99 11.84
C LYS A 138 -0.41 -7.47 10.91
N GLY A 139 -0.23 -8.59 10.21
CA GLY A 139 -1.21 -9.12 9.25
C GLY A 139 -1.42 -8.21 8.04
N CYS A 140 -0.40 -7.46 7.64
CA CYS A 140 -0.43 -6.53 6.52
C CYS A 140 0.20 -7.14 5.26
N PRO A 141 -0.33 -6.86 4.06
CA PRO A 141 0.29 -7.29 2.81
C PRO A 141 1.62 -6.55 2.57
N LEU A 142 2.55 -7.22 1.88
CA LEU A 142 3.91 -6.73 1.64
C LEU A 142 4.25 -6.76 0.15
N THR A 143 4.85 -5.68 -0.35
CA THR A 143 5.51 -5.69 -1.66
C THR A 143 7.02 -5.76 -1.49
N VAL A 144 7.66 -6.47 -2.39
CA VAL A 144 9.12 -6.54 -2.49
C VAL A 144 9.58 -6.13 -3.88
N SER A 145 10.73 -5.49 -3.96
CA SER A 145 11.37 -5.10 -5.22
C SER A 145 12.79 -5.64 -5.30
N ALA A 146 13.19 -6.02 -6.50
CA ALA A 146 14.55 -6.47 -6.81
C ALA A 146 14.96 -5.97 -8.20
N PRO A 147 16.27 -5.85 -8.49
CA PRO A 147 16.78 -5.38 -9.78
C PRO A 147 16.64 -6.41 -10.90
N SER A 148 16.50 -7.71 -10.58
CA SER A 148 16.32 -8.80 -11.56
C SER A 148 15.19 -9.74 -11.16
N LEU A 149 14.71 -10.54 -12.13
CA LEU A 149 13.68 -11.56 -11.89
C LEU A 149 14.19 -12.68 -11.00
N GLU A 150 15.45 -13.07 -11.16
CA GLU A 150 16.09 -14.11 -10.36
C GLU A 150 16.16 -13.68 -8.88
N GLU A 151 16.63 -12.47 -8.62
CA GLU A 151 16.68 -11.93 -7.26
C GLU A 151 15.28 -11.76 -6.66
N LEU A 152 14.30 -11.36 -7.48
CA LEU A 152 12.91 -11.24 -7.03
C LEU A 152 12.34 -12.62 -6.65
N ALA A 153 12.60 -13.66 -7.44
CA ALA A 153 12.19 -15.02 -7.16
C ALA A 153 12.80 -15.51 -5.82
N ASP A 154 14.11 -15.33 -5.65
CA ASP A 154 14.79 -15.72 -4.41
C ASP A 154 14.23 -14.98 -3.18
N LEU A 155 13.97 -13.68 -3.30
CA LEU A 155 13.39 -12.87 -2.22
C LEU A 155 11.97 -13.30 -1.87
N THR A 156 11.14 -13.58 -2.87
CA THR A 156 9.77 -14.04 -2.63
C THR A 156 9.73 -15.40 -1.96
N GLU A 157 10.63 -16.34 -2.30
CA GLU A 157 10.75 -17.62 -1.61
C GLU A 157 11.18 -17.45 -0.15
N LYS A 158 12.15 -16.57 0.12
CA LYS A 158 12.59 -16.26 1.49
C LYS A 158 11.45 -15.65 2.32
N ILE A 159 10.71 -14.70 1.75
CA ILE A 159 9.57 -14.05 2.41
C ILE A 159 8.45 -15.06 2.70
N LYS A 160 8.16 -15.95 1.77
CA LYS A 160 7.25 -17.09 1.99
C LYS A 160 7.72 -17.98 3.14
N GLY A 161 9.03 -18.25 3.22
CA GLY A 161 9.64 -19.02 4.31
C GLY A 161 9.44 -18.39 5.70
N VAL A 162 9.31 -17.07 5.78
CA VAL A 162 8.93 -16.36 7.03
C VAL A 162 7.46 -16.59 7.37
N GLY A 163 6.60 -16.91 6.39
CA GLY A 163 5.17 -17.13 6.55
C GLY A 163 4.33 -15.88 6.28
N VAL A 164 4.78 -15.02 5.38
CA VAL A 164 3.95 -13.97 4.78
C VAL A 164 3.23 -14.60 3.60
N GLU A 165 1.90 -14.59 3.64
CA GLU A 165 1.04 -15.22 2.62
C GLU A 165 0.56 -14.24 1.55
N GLU A 166 0.59 -12.93 1.85
CA GLU A 166 0.12 -11.84 0.97
C GLU A 166 1.13 -10.70 0.82
#